data_996d129329f3263f32fa1d8e06df0658
#
_entry.id   996d129329f3263f32fa1d8e06df0658
#
_cell.length_a   1.000
_cell.length_b   1.000
_cell.length_c   1.000
_cell.angle_alpha   90.00
_cell.angle_beta   90.00
_cell.angle_gamma   90.00
#
_symmetry.space_group_name_H-M   'P 1'
#
loop_
_entity.id
_entity.type
_entity.pdbx_description
1 polymer ?
#
loop_
_entity_poly.entity_id
_entity_poly.type
_entity_poly.pdbx_seq_one_letter_code
_entity_poly.pdbx_strand_id
1 'polypeptide(L)'
;MNRKDSILNGKTVLGIELGSTRIKGVLIDLSGKVLAVGIHDWENSFINNIWTYSIEEIHAGVRSCYRSLREEVERKYGVTLQKIGSIGVSAMMHGYMALDKIGRAHV
;
A
#
# COMPACT_ATOMS: atom_id res chain seq x y z
N MET A 1 -23.06 3.44 10.62
CA MET A 1 -22.67 3.55 9.19
C MET A 1 -22.30 2.17 8.68
N ASN A 2 -22.87 1.71 7.58
CA ASN A 2 -22.51 0.40 7.03
C ASN A 2 -21.16 0.48 6.28
N ARG A 3 -20.62 -0.68 5.87
CA ARG A 3 -19.30 -0.73 5.25
C ARG A 3 -19.23 0.05 3.95
N LYS A 4 -20.25 -0.05 3.12
CA LYS A 4 -20.33 0.68 1.85
C LYS A 4 -20.33 2.19 2.08
N ASP A 5 -21.11 2.67 3.05
CA ASP A 5 -21.17 4.08 3.40
C ASP A 5 -19.82 4.56 3.94
N SER A 6 -19.15 3.76 4.75
CA SER A 6 -17.80 4.09 5.25
C SER A 6 -16.82 4.31 4.10
N ILE A 7 -16.88 3.45 3.08
CA ILE A 7 -16.03 3.58 1.89
C ILE A 7 -16.36 4.85 1.11
N LEU A 8 -17.64 5.09 0.85
CA LEU A 8 -18.08 6.24 0.05
C LEU A 8 -17.78 7.57 0.73
N ASN A 9 -17.81 7.61 2.05
CA ASN A 9 -17.59 8.83 2.83
C ASN A 9 -16.15 9.01 3.30
N GLY A 10 -15.25 8.11 2.91
CA GLY A 10 -13.85 8.20 3.30
C GLY A 10 -13.61 7.97 4.79
N LYS A 11 -14.51 7.26 5.47
CA LYS A 11 -14.36 6.90 6.90
C LYS A 11 -13.55 5.61 7.00
N THR A 12 -12.34 5.64 6.47
CA THR A 12 -11.47 4.48 6.34
C THR A 12 -10.02 4.86 6.60
N VAL A 13 -9.23 3.85 6.92
CA VAL A 13 -7.78 3.96 7.07
C VAL A 13 -7.13 2.90 6.17
N LEU A 14 -6.16 3.32 5.39
CA LEU A 14 -5.36 2.41 4.57
C LEU A 14 -4.01 2.21 5.23
N GLY A 15 -3.69 0.96 5.59
CA GLY A 15 -2.37 0.57 6.05
C GLY A 15 -1.61 -0.08 4.92
N ILE A 16 -0.38 0.35 4.67
CA ILE A 16 0.50 -0.25 3.66
C ILE A 16 1.73 -0.79 4.36
N GLU A 17 2.01 -2.07 4.15
CA GLU A 17 3.18 -2.73 4.69
C GLU A 17 4.13 -3.11 3.56
N LEU A 18 5.37 -2.61 3.62
CA LEU A 18 6.43 -2.91 2.66
C LEU A 18 7.28 -4.04 3.24
N GLY A 19 6.90 -5.27 2.94
CA GLY A 19 7.65 -6.45 3.37
C GLY A 19 8.75 -6.83 2.39
N SER A 20 9.59 -7.79 2.76
CA SER A 20 10.72 -8.21 1.93
C SER A 20 10.31 -8.92 0.64
N THR A 21 9.15 -9.59 0.63
CA THR A 21 8.66 -10.34 -0.54
C THR A 21 7.30 -9.88 -1.01
N ARG A 22 6.68 -8.94 -0.29
CA ARG A 22 5.28 -8.57 -0.57
C ARG A 22 4.97 -7.18 -0.04
N ILE A 23 4.24 -6.43 -0.84
CA ILE A 23 3.59 -5.21 -0.39
C ILE A 23 2.13 -5.56 -0.13
N LYS A 24 1.64 -5.22 1.06
CA LYS A 24 0.26 -5.52 1.46
C LYS A 24 -0.45 -4.24 1.86
N GLY A 25 -1.62 -4.02 1.30
CA GLY A 25 -2.49 -2.92 1.69
C GLY A 25 -3.74 -3.47 2.36
N VAL A 26 -4.14 -2.87 3.47
CA VAL A 26 -5.34 -3.25 4.20
C VAL A 26 -6.18 -1.99 4.43
N LEU A 27 -7.42 -2.04 3.95
CA LEU A 27 -8.39 -0.96 4.19
C LEU A 27 -9.29 -1.38 5.33
N ILE A 28 -9.35 -0.56 6.37
CA ILE A 28 -10.20 -0.80 7.54
C ILE A 28 -11.19 0.34 7.71
N ASP A 29 -12.32 0.06 8.39
CA ASP A 29 -13.22 1.11 8.82
C ASP A 29 -12.74 1.69 10.17
N LEU A 30 -13.44 2.69 10.69
CA LEU A 30 -13.03 3.34 11.92
C LEU A 30 -13.22 2.46 13.16
N SER A 31 -13.93 1.35 13.06
CA SER A 31 -14.03 0.35 14.12
C SER A 31 -12.94 -0.70 14.08
N GLY A 32 -12.08 -0.66 13.05
CA GLY A 32 -10.98 -1.60 12.87
C GLY A 32 -11.31 -2.85 12.07
N LYS A 33 -12.49 -2.92 11.47
CA LYS A 33 -12.85 -4.06 10.62
C LYS A 33 -12.18 -3.96 9.26
N VAL A 34 -11.61 -5.06 8.79
CA VAL A 34 -11.00 -5.15 7.47
C VAL A 34 -12.07 -5.13 6.40
N LEU A 35 -11.99 -4.15 5.52
CA LEU A 35 -12.92 -3.99 4.40
C LEU A 35 -12.37 -4.64 3.13
N ALA A 36 -11.08 -4.46 2.86
CA ALA A 36 -10.45 -5.00 1.67
C ALA A 36 -8.96 -5.15 1.87
N VAL A 37 -8.34 -6.02 1.08
CA VAL A 37 -6.90 -6.28 1.11
C VAL A 37 -6.39 -6.26 -0.32
N GLY A 38 -5.25 -5.61 -0.54
CA GLY A 38 -4.53 -5.65 -1.79
C GLY A 38 -3.12 -6.18 -1.58
N ILE A 39 -2.57 -6.83 -2.57
CA ILE A 39 -1.27 -7.47 -2.47
C ILE A 39 -0.49 -7.26 -3.77
N HIS A 40 0.82 -7.04 -3.63
CA HIS A 40 1.76 -7.07 -4.72
C HIS A 40 2.99 -7.86 -4.29
N ASP A 41 3.27 -8.96 -4.98
CA ASP A 41 4.48 -9.75 -4.72
C ASP A 41 5.66 -9.14 -5.46
N TRP A 42 6.80 -9.05 -4.79
CA TRP A 42 8.02 -8.51 -5.38
C TRP A 42 9.25 -9.24 -4.85
N GLU A 43 10.37 -8.99 -5.51
CA GLU A 43 11.66 -9.54 -5.09
C GLU A 43 12.69 -8.41 -5.05
N ASN A 44 13.62 -8.47 -4.09
CA ASN A 44 14.73 -7.55 -4.07
C ASN A 44 15.72 -7.91 -5.18
N SER A 45 16.41 -6.90 -5.68
CA SER A 45 17.39 -7.06 -6.75
C SER A 45 18.80 -7.04 -6.17
N PHE A 46 19.69 -7.86 -6.75
CA PHE A 46 21.09 -7.87 -6.37
C PHE A 46 21.88 -7.01 -7.37
N ILE A 47 22.23 -5.79 -6.94
CA ILE A 47 22.91 -4.79 -7.76
C ILE A 47 24.17 -4.34 -7.05
N ASN A 48 25.31 -4.37 -7.75
CA ASN A 48 26.61 -3.95 -7.21
C ASN A 48 26.96 -4.66 -5.89
N ASN A 49 26.67 -5.96 -5.82
CA ASN A 49 26.86 -6.81 -4.63
C ASN A 49 26.00 -6.42 -3.43
N ILE A 50 24.92 -5.70 -3.65
CA ILE A 50 23.98 -5.26 -2.60
C ILE A 50 22.57 -5.67 -2.97
N TRP A 51 21.87 -6.31 -2.02
CA TRP A 51 20.45 -6.59 -2.17
C TRP A 51 19.66 -5.30 -1.95
N THR A 52 18.88 -4.90 -2.94
CA THR A 52 18.20 -3.61 -2.91
C THR A 52 16.88 -3.64 -3.69
N TYR A 53 16.10 -2.55 -3.53
CA TYR A 53 14.90 -2.28 -4.32
C TYR A 53 15.10 -0.94 -5.02
N SER A 54 14.72 -0.84 -6.29
CA SER A 54 14.72 0.44 -6.98
C SER A 54 13.51 1.27 -6.55
N ILE A 55 13.64 2.60 -6.61
CA ILE A 55 12.51 3.48 -6.28
C ILE A 55 11.35 3.26 -7.25
N GLU A 56 11.64 2.96 -8.51
CA GLU A 56 10.63 2.67 -9.52
C GLU A 56 9.86 1.39 -9.18
N GLU A 57 10.55 0.34 -8.72
CA GLU A 57 9.92 -0.90 -8.29
C GLU A 57 9.02 -0.68 -7.08
N ILE A 58 9.45 0.15 -6.13
CA ILE A 58 8.66 0.50 -4.96
C ILE A 58 7.39 1.23 -5.37
N HIS A 59 7.51 2.25 -6.22
CA HIS A 59 6.35 3.01 -6.70
C HIS A 59 5.40 2.14 -7.51
N ALA A 60 5.93 1.31 -8.41
CA ALA A 60 5.11 0.41 -9.22
C ALA A 60 4.41 -0.63 -8.33
N GLY A 61 5.11 -1.15 -7.33
CA GLY A 61 4.56 -2.13 -6.39
C GLY A 61 3.45 -1.54 -5.52
N VAL A 62 3.64 -0.34 -5.02
CA VAL A 62 2.61 0.35 -4.24
C VAL A 62 1.37 0.62 -5.09
N ARG A 63 1.55 1.08 -6.34
CA ARG A 63 0.42 1.31 -7.25
C ARG A 63 -0.31 0.02 -7.59
N SER A 64 0.43 -1.08 -7.81
CA SER A 64 -0.15 -2.38 -8.09
C SER A 64 -0.94 -2.90 -6.87
N CYS A 65 -0.39 -2.75 -5.68
CA CYS A 65 -1.04 -3.11 -4.42
C CYS A 65 -2.35 -2.33 -4.25
N TYR A 66 -2.31 -1.02 -4.49
CA TYR A 66 -3.49 -0.16 -4.38
C TYR A 66 -4.54 -0.52 -5.43
N ARG A 67 -4.12 -0.81 -6.66
CA ARG A 67 -5.05 -1.27 -7.72
C ARG A 67 -5.75 -2.56 -7.31
N SER A 68 -5.00 -3.52 -6.77
CA SER A 68 -5.54 -4.77 -6.26
C SER A 68 -6.59 -4.51 -5.16
N LEU A 69 -6.30 -3.57 -4.26
CA LEU A 69 -7.22 -3.18 -3.21
C LEU A 69 -8.52 -2.57 -3.77
N ARG A 70 -8.39 -1.67 -4.75
CA ARG A 70 -9.55 -1.03 -5.40
C ARG A 70 -10.43 -2.04 -6.10
N GLU A 71 -9.83 -2.99 -6.81
CA GLU A 71 -10.57 -4.06 -7.48
C GLU A 71 -11.33 -4.91 -6.45
N GLU A 72 -10.73 -5.20 -5.31
CA GLU A 72 -11.37 -5.93 -4.22
C GLU A 72 -12.58 -5.16 -3.68
N VAL A 73 -12.45 -3.84 -3.50
CA VAL A 73 -13.55 -2.98 -3.05
C VAL A 73 -14.70 -3.01 -4.06
N GLU A 74 -14.40 -2.87 -5.34
CA GLU A 74 -15.42 -2.92 -6.37
C GLU A 74 -16.12 -4.27 -6.43
N ARG A 75 -15.36 -5.35 -6.29
CA ARG A 75 -15.90 -6.70 -6.32
C ARG A 75 -16.80 -6.98 -5.12
N LYS A 76 -16.39 -6.55 -3.93
CA LYS A 76 -17.13 -6.84 -2.68
C LYS A 76 -18.32 -5.91 -2.44
N TYR A 77 -18.16 -4.64 -2.77
CA TYR A 77 -19.13 -3.62 -2.37
C TYR A 77 -19.83 -2.94 -3.53
N GLY A 78 -19.36 -3.17 -4.76
CA GLY A 78 -19.96 -2.57 -5.95
C GLY A 78 -19.79 -1.06 -6.07
N VAL A 79 -18.78 -0.49 -5.38
CA VAL A 79 -18.49 0.93 -5.40
C VAL A 79 -17.01 1.17 -5.72
N THR A 80 -16.71 2.35 -6.26
CA THR A 80 -15.33 2.75 -6.54
C THR A 80 -14.75 3.44 -5.31
N LEU A 81 -13.56 3.00 -4.89
CA LEU A 81 -12.83 3.66 -3.80
C LEU A 81 -12.27 4.98 -4.31
N GLN A 82 -12.77 6.11 -3.83
CA GLN A 82 -12.36 7.45 -4.24
C GLN A 82 -11.81 8.29 -3.09
N LYS A 83 -12.14 7.93 -1.85
CA LYS A 83 -11.74 8.68 -0.66
C LYS A 83 -11.17 7.74 0.38
N ILE A 84 -10.09 8.18 1.01
CA ILE A 84 -9.47 7.46 2.12
C ILE A 84 -9.26 8.50 3.24
N GLY A 85 -9.63 8.15 4.46
CA GLY A 85 -9.53 9.08 5.58
C GLY A 85 -8.10 9.35 5.99
N SER A 86 -7.28 8.30 6.09
CA SER A 86 -5.85 8.43 6.41
C SER A 86 -5.09 7.23 5.90
N ILE A 87 -3.77 7.39 5.76
CA ILE A 87 -2.87 6.36 5.27
C ILE A 87 -1.70 6.23 6.23
N GLY A 88 -1.42 4.99 6.65
CA GLY A 88 -0.24 4.67 7.43
C GLY A 88 0.64 3.72 6.64
N VAL A 89 1.94 3.89 6.75
CA VAL A 89 2.91 3.04 6.05
C VAL A 89 3.88 2.45 7.07
N SER A 90 4.11 1.14 7.01
CA SER A 90 5.18 0.49 7.74
C SER A 90 6.11 -0.19 6.74
N ALA A 91 7.38 -0.23 7.08
CA ALA A 91 8.39 -0.85 6.23
C ALA A 91 9.08 -1.98 7.01
N MET A 92 9.75 -2.86 6.26
CA MET A 92 10.52 -3.93 6.89
C MET A 92 11.58 -3.36 7.83
N MET A 93 11.84 -4.08 8.92
CA MET A 93 12.69 -3.62 10.03
C MET A 93 14.10 -3.20 9.60
N HIS A 94 14.66 -3.84 8.59
CA HIS A 94 16.02 -3.57 8.09
C HIS A 94 16.04 -2.81 6.78
N GLY A 95 14.88 -2.34 6.32
CA GLY A 95 14.79 -1.55 5.10
C GLY A 95 15.20 -0.12 5.36
N TYR A 96 15.97 0.44 4.44
CA TYR A 96 16.41 1.83 4.52
C TYR A 96 16.48 2.45 3.14
N MET A 97 15.97 3.66 3.01
CA MET A 97 16.09 4.44 1.80
C MET A 97 16.20 5.92 2.17
N ALA A 98 17.32 6.55 1.81
CA ALA A 98 17.50 7.97 2.01
C ALA A 98 17.01 8.74 0.79
N LEU A 99 16.23 9.77 1.02
CA LEU A 99 15.69 10.64 -0.02
C LEU A 99 16.22 12.05 0.16
N ASP A 100 16.47 12.76 -0.94
CA ASP A 100 16.85 14.16 -0.87
C ASP A 100 15.61 15.05 -0.75
N LYS A 101 15.81 16.38 -0.74
CA LYS A 101 14.72 17.35 -0.55
C LYS A 101 13.69 17.34 -1.66
N ILE A 102 14.01 16.80 -2.84
CA ILE A 102 13.08 16.71 -3.95
C ILE A 102 12.57 15.27 -4.16
N GLY A 103 12.84 14.38 -3.21
CA GLY A 103 12.29 13.03 -3.21
C GLY A 103 13.09 12.00 -4.01
N ARG A 104 14.32 12.30 -4.41
CA ARG A 104 15.17 11.31 -5.09
C ARG A 104 15.89 10.44 -4.06
N ALA A 105 15.92 9.14 -4.36
CA ALA A 105 16.59 8.17 -3.49
C ALA A 105 18.11 8.32 -3.60
N HIS A 106 18.77 8.28 -2.44
CA HIS A 106 20.23 8.22 -2.35
C HIS A 106 20.64 6.83 -1.88
N VAL A 107 21.62 6.29 -2.52
CA VAL A 107 22.13 4.95 -2.23
C VAL A 107 23.48 5.06 -1.51
#